data_af893da2018f9cd7c88e1b7f5ef9f62b
#
_entry.id   af893da2018f9cd7c88e1b7f5ef9f62b
#
_cell.length_a   1.000
_cell.length_b   1.000
_cell.length_c   1.000
_cell.angle_alpha   90.00
_cell.angle_beta   90.00
_cell.angle_gamma   90.00
#
_symmetry.space_group_name_H-M   'P 1'
#
loop_
_entity.id
_entity.type
_entity.pdbx_description
1 polymer ?
#
loop_
_entity_poly.entity_id
_entity_poly.type
_entity_poly.pdbx_seq_one_letter_code
_entity_poly.pdbx_strand_id
1 'polypeptide(L)'
;MTPKKCLVLLCTYNGEQYLRCQLDSVLSQTGVETHIRCADDRSTDGTVAILEEYRERYPDRFAYTVNEQNKRFTYNFLDLFFSTADTDYDYYAFCDQDDYWLPEKVSAAMAKIEAAEPHPNGVFYCSNLTVADEDLRPKGLQEDPWMLRRTTTATVKCENIATGCTVVMDAAFHRHALRHYPQGILLHDFWLFLIAVFTARAIYDKNAYILYRQHGTNQIGTNKKKFSFAGLRKFSRMKSKYPALMRELVAGYGDLIPAEDLRDIETIRDYRQKFGCRMKLLFCRRFRRRSAKLTLILKVEILTGKF
;
A
#
# COMPACT_ATOMS: atom_id res chain seq x y z
N MET A 1 29.09 4.68 -13.27
CA MET A 1 28.12 3.60 -12.93
C MET A 1 26.83 3.92 -13.65
N THR A 2 26.21 2.93 -14.28
CA THR A 2 24.85 3.09 -14.87
C THR A 2 23.88 3.45 -13.77
N PRO A 3 23.01 4.45 -13.95
CA PRO A 3 22.03 4.79 -12.91
C PRO A 3 21.12 3.58 -12.63
N LYS A 4 20.77 3.37 -11.38
CA LYS A 4 19.77 2.38 -10.98
C LYS A 4 18.42 2.74 -11.59
N LYS A 5 17.62 1.73 -11.93
CA LYS A 5 16.32 1.90 -12.57
C LYS A 5 15.18 1.52 -11.62
N CYS A 6 14.17 2.38 -11.56
CA CYS A 6 12.96 2.12 -10.80
C CYS A 6 11.72 2.13 -11.72
N LEU A 7 10.97 1.03 -11.73
CA LEU A 7 9.67 0.98 -12.40
C LEU A 7 8.58 1.49 -11.44
N VAL A 8 7.95 2.58 -11.82
CA VAL A 8 6.83 3.18 -11.07
C VAL A 8 5.52 2.70 -11.65
N LEU A 9 4.73 2.02 -10.83
CA LEU A 9 3.42 1.48 -11.16
C LEU A 9 2.36 2.51 -10.78
N LEU A 10 1.76 3.15 -11.76
CA LEU A 10 0.80 4.23 -11.57
C LEU A 10 -0.59 3.76 -12.03
N CYS A 11 -1.60 3.96 -11.20
CA CYS A 11 -2.99 3.72 -11.57
C CYS A 11 -3.77 5.02 -11.65
N THR A 12 -4.60 5.16 -12.72
CA THR A 12 -5.41 6.35 -12.95
C THR A 12 -6.89 6.00 -13.08
N TYR A 13 -7.73 6.94 -12.64
CA TYR A 13 -9.16 6.96 -12.88
C TYR A 13 -9.70 8.38 -12.68
N ASN A 14 -10.10 9.06 -13.77
CA ASN A 14 -10.59 10.44 -13.76
C ASN A 14 -9.64 11.38 -12.98
N GLY A 15 -8.36 11.39 -13.37
CA GLY A 15 -7.29 12.11 -12.69
C GLY A 15 -6.80 13.37 -13.42
N GLU A 16 -7.50 13.83 -14.44
CA GLU A 16 -7.10 14.93 -15.34
C GLU A 16 -6.51 16.14 -14.58
N GLN A 17 -7.10 16.50 -13.45
CA GLN A 17 -6.76 17.70 -12.70
C GLN A 17 -5.33 17.71 -12.14
N TYR A 18 -4.84 16.55 -11.67
CA TYR A 18 -3.58 16.49 -10.91
C TYR A 18 -2.50 15.66 -11.59
N LEU A 19 -2.86 14.85 -12.60
CA LEU A 19 -2.00 13.84 -13.18
C LEU A 19 -0.69 14.42 -13.76
N ARG A 20 -0.73 15.58 -14.43
CA ARG A 20 0.50 16.20 -14.98
C ARG A 20 1.52 16.52 -13.88
N CYS A 21 1.07 17.14 -12.79
CA CYS A 21 1.91 17.46 -11.65
C CYS A 21 2.55 16.19 -11.04
N GLN A 22 1.76 15.10 -10.91
CA GLN A 22 2.26 13.82 -10.42
C GLN A 22 3.29 13.22 -11.37
N LEU A 23 3.01 13.13 -12.68
CA LEU A 23 3.92 12.56 -13.67
C LEU A 23 5.25 13.31 -13.73
N ASP A 24 5.21 14.66 -13.73
CA ASP A 24 6.41 15.49 -13.72
C ASP A 24 7.26 15.24 -12.48
N SER A 25 6.63 15.09 -11.29
CA SER A 25 7.33 14.80 -10.03
C SER A 25 8.01 13.43 -10.02
N VAL A 26 7.41 12.43 -10.68
CA VAL A 26 7.98 11.09 -10.81
C VAL A 26 9.14 11.07 -11.82
N LEU A 27 8.99 11.75 -12.95
CA LEU A 27 10.01 11.78 -14.00
C LEU A 27 11.24 12.63 -13.64
N SER A 28 11.10 13.52 -12.64
CA SER A 28 12.17 14.40 -12.12
C SER A 28 12.90 13.85 -10.89
N GLN A 29 12.71 12.58 -10.52
CA GLN A 29 13.42 11.99 -9.38
C GLN A 29 14.94 12.03 -9.56
N THR A 30 15.66 12.28 -8.46
CA THR A 30 17.12 12.42 -8.46
C THR A 30 17.82 11.13 -7.99
N GLY A 31 19.00 10.86 -8.58
CA GLY A 31 19.80 9.69 -8.19
C GLY A 31 19.28 8.34 -8.69
N VAL A 32 18.26 8.33 -9.52
CA VAL A 32 17.63 7.14 -10.09
C VAL A 32 17.01 7.47 -11.44
N GLU A 33 16.98 6.51 -12.35
CA GLU A 33 16.21 6.60 -13.60
C GLU A 33 14.83 5.98 -13.37
N THR A 34 13.78 6.81 -13.37
CA THR A 34 12.40 6.33 -13.21
C THR A 34 11.76 6.05 -14.57
N HIS A 35 11.11 4.90 -14.67
CA HIS A 35 10.22 4.52 -15.76
C HIS A 35 8.81 4.37 -15.20
N ILE A 36 7.79 4.71 -15.96
CA ILE A 36 6.40 4.64 -15.53
C ILE A 36 5.65 3.63 -16.38
N ARG A 37 4.98 2.67 -15.73
CA ARG A 37 3.94 1.86 -16.35
C ARG A 37 2.60 2.23 -15.71
N CYS A 38 1.69 2.76 -16.52
CA CYS A 38 0.39 3.23 -16.05
C CYS A 38 -0.73 2.30 -16.49
N ALA A 39 -1.71 2.06 -15.61
CA ALA A 39 -2.96 1.40 -15.93
C ALA A 39 -4.13 2.35 -15.65
N ASP A 40 -4.77 2.82 -16.71
CA ASP A 40 -5.97 3.64 -16.63
C ASP A 40 -7.21 2.77 -16.44
N ASP A 41 -8.01 3.06 -15.42
CA ASP A 41 -9.18 2.26 -15.04
C ASP A 41 -10.46 2.72 -15.76
N ARG A 42 -10.33 3.01 -17.07
CA ARG A 42 -11.41 3.47 -17.96
C ARG A 42 -11.90 4.87 -17.59
N SER A 43 -10.98 5.84 -17.58
CA SER A 43 -11.30 7.25 -17.37
C SER A 43 -12.24 7.79 -18.45
N THR A 44 -13.05 8.77 -18.08
CA THR A 44 -14.04 9.43 -18.95
C THR A 44 -13.77 10.93 -19.11
N ASP A 45 -12.75 11.46 -18.44
CA ASP A 45 -12.26 12.82 -18.53
C ASP A 45 -11.01 12.91 -19.45
N GLY A 46 -10.24 13.98 -19.37
CA GLY A 46 -9.01 14.18 -20.16
C GLY A 46 -7.81 13.32 -19.73
N THR A 47 -7.95 12.40 -18.77
CA THR A 47 -6.84 11.58 -18.26
C THR A 47 -6.09 10.84 -19.37
N VAL A 48 -6.80 10.14 -20.28
CA VAL A 48 -6.16 9.36 -21.34
C VAL A 48 -5.41 10.24 -22.33
N ALA A 49 -5.90 11.44 -22.62
CA ALA A 49 -5.20 12.39 -23.49
C ALA A 49 -3.87 12.85 -22.86
N ILE A 50 -3.82 13.02 -21.53
CA ILE A 50 -2.59 13.33 -20.80
C ILE A 50 -1.61 12.14 -20.86
N LEU A 51 -2.09 10.93 -20.67
CA LEU A 51 -1.25 9.72 -20.75
C LEU A 51 -0.61 9.58 -22.14
N GLU A 52 -1.37 9.86 -23.20
CA GLU A 52 -0.87 9.84 -24.57
C GLU A 52 0.21 10.89 -24.80
N GLU A 53 0.00 12.14 -24.33
CA GLU A 53 1.02 13.20 -24.42
C GLU A 53 2.34 12.79 -23.75
N TYR A 54 2.27 12.16 -22.56
CA TYR A 54 3.48 11.70 -21.86
C TYR A 54 4.13 10.52 -22.54
N ARG A 55 3.38 9.61 -23.16
CA ARG A 55 3.90 8.50 -23.97
C ARG A 55 4.69 9.03 -25.18
N GLU A 56 4.16 10.03 -25.87
CA GLU A 56 4.86 10.66 -27.02
C GLU A 56 6.11 11.39 -26.58
N ARG A 57 6.06 12.09 -25.44
CA ARG A 57 7.18 12.88 -24.91
C ARG A 57 8.31 12.03 -24.30
N TYR A 58 7.97 10.87 -23.75
CA TYR A 58 8.90 9.97 -23.03
C TYR A 58 8.78 8.52 -23.48
N PRO A 59 8.96 8.20 -24.78
CA PRO A 59 8.64 6.88 -25.34
C PRO A 59 9.41 5.73 -24.69
N ASP A 60 10.65 5.98 -24.20
CA ASP A 60 11.49 4.97 -23.55
C ASP A 60 11.24 4.82 -22.04
N ARG A 61 10.52 5.77 -21.44
CA ARG A 61 10.33 5.83 -19.98
C ARG A 61 8.86 5.78 -19.52
N PHE A 62 7.92 5.88 -20.46
CA PHE A 62 6.51 5.93 -20.15
C PHE A 62 5.69 5.01 -21.05
N ALA A 63 4.91 4.13 -20.44
CA ALA A 63 3.95 3.29 -21.15
C ALA A 63 2.63 3.24 -20.35
N TYR A 64 1.50 3.16 -21.08
CA TYR A 64 0.22 3.00 -20.44
C TYR A 64 -0.70 2.02 -21.16
N THR A 65 -1.69 1.52 -20.41
CA THR A 65 -2.80 0.71 -20.92
C THR A 65 -4.11 1.26 -20.38
N VAL A 66 -5.20 1.09 -21.12
CA VAL A 66 -6.55 1.43 -20.66
C VAL A 66 -7.32 0.12 -20.45
N ASN A 67 -7.88 -0.06 -19.27
CA ASN A 67 -8.67 -1.25 -18.95
C ASN A 67 -9.99 -1.29 -19.73
N GLU A 68 -10.42 -2.48 -20.16
CA GLU A 68 -11.71 -2.67 -20.83
C GLU A 68 -12.89 -2.39 -19.89
N GLN A 69 -12.72 -2.61 -18.59
CA GLN A 69 -13.70 -2.34 -17.55
C GLN A 69 -13.04 -1.77 -16.30
N ASN A 70 -13.80 -1.02 -15.48
CA ASN A 70 -13.31 -0.49 -14.23
C ASN A 70 -13.10 -1.60 -13.20
N LYS A 71 -11.84 -1.87 -12.84
CA LYS A 71 -11.40 -2.91 -11.89
C LYS A 71 -11.37 -2.42 -10.44
N ARG A 72 -11.54 -1.13 -10.23
CA ARG A 72 -11.32 -0.42 -8.97
C ARG A 72 -9.86 -0.46 -8.53
N PHE A 73 -9.44 0.50 -7.71
CA PHE A 73 -8.05 0.78 -7.42
C PHE A 73 -7.24 -0.46 -6.96
N THR A 74 -7.75 -1.30 -6.07
CA THR A 74 -7.01 -2.46 -5.55
C THR A 74 -6.63 -3.45 -6.63
N TYR A 75 -7.58 -3.84 -7.49
CA TYR A 75 -7.32 -4.82 -8.54
C TYR A 75 -6.62 -4.21 -9.75
N ASN A 76 -6.81 -2.91 -10.00
CA ASN A 76 -6.02 -2.21 -11.01
C ASN A 76 -4.53 -2.21 -10.64
N PHE A 77 -4.17 -1.91 -9.38
CA PHE A 77 -2.80 -2.02 -8.90
C PHE A 77 -2.25 -3.45 -8.89
N LEU A 78 -3.06 -4.44 -8.48
CA LEU A 78 -2.63 -5.84 -8.48
C LEU A 78 -2.35 -6.34 -9.91
N ASP A 79 -3.27 -6.12 -10.83
CA ASP A 79 -3.10 -6.54 -12.23
C ASP A 79 -1.86 -5.86 -12.86
N LEU A 80 -1.68 -4.56 -12.60
CA LEU A 80 -0.51 -3.83 -13.05
C LEU A 80 0.76 -4.41 -12.45
N PHE A 81 0.78 -4.70 -11.14
CA PHE A 81 1.93 -5.31 -10.45
C PHE A 81 2.26 -6.69 -11.03
N PHE A 82 1.27 -7.56 -11.19
CA PHE A 82 1.49 -8.90 -11.74
C PHE A 82 1.85 -8.88 -13.24
N SER A 83 1.47 -7.85 -13.99
CA SER A 83 1.87 -7.67 -15.39
C SER A 83 3.36 -7.35 -15.57
N THR A 84 4.08 -7.11 -14.49
CA THR A 84 5.52 -6.77 -14.51
C THR A 84 6.43 -7.96 -14.21
N ALA A 85 5.91 -9.19 -14.23
CA ALA A 85 6.66 -10.41 -13.92
C ALA A 85 7.93 -10.60 -14.77
N ASP A 86 7.88 -10.21 -16.04
CA ASP A 86 8.97 -10.37 -17.00
C ASP A 86 9.85 -9.10 -17.13
N THR A 87 9.74 -8.14 -16.20
CA THR A 87 10.55 -6.92 -16.22
C THR A 87 11.78 -7.03 -15.35
N ASP A 88 12.87 -6.35 -15.76
CA ASP A 88 14.15 -6.34 -15.04
C ASP A 88 14.53 -4.91 -14.63
N TYR A 89 14.03 -4.50 -13.47
CA TYR A 89 14.34 -3.24 -12.82
C TYR A 89 14.99 -3.50 -11.46
N ASP A 90 15.84 -2.58 -11.00
CA ASP A 90 16.46 -2.68 -9.68
C ASP A 90 15.40 -2.48 -8.56
N TYR A 91 14.44 -1.59 -8.80
CA TYR A 91 13.39 -1.22 -7.84
C TYR A 91 12.02 -1.07 -8.51
N TYR A 92 10.97 -1.22 -7.70
CA TYR A 92 9.57 -1.03 -8.07
C TYR A 92 8.89 -0.15 -7.04
N ALA A 93 8.01 0.75 -7.48
CA ALA A 93 7.27 1.65 -6.60
C ALA A 93 5.81 1.76 -7.04
N PHE A 94 4.89 2.02 -6.08
CA PHE A 94 3.51 2.39 -6.41
C PHE A 94 3.33 3.90 -6.39
N CYS A 95 2.43 4.38 -7.23
CA CYS A 95 2.14 5.80 -7.37
C CYS A 95 0.64 6.01 -7.57
N ASP A 96 0.04 6.86 -6.74
CA ASP A 96 -1.31 7.39 -6.96
C ASP A 96 -1.24 8.54 -7.98
N GLN A 97 -2.36 8.96 -8.55
CA GLN A 97 -2.41 9.91 -9.67
C GLN A 97 -2.38 11.39 -9.26
N ASP A 98 -2.51 11.70 -7.97
CA ASP A 98 -2.94 13.00 -7.47
C ASP A 98 -2.02 13.62 -6.39
N ASP A 99 -0.88 12.98 -6.09
CA ASP A 99 0.10 13.43 -5.12
C ASP A 99 1.23 14.29 -5.76
N TYR A 100 2.27 14.57 -4.99
CA TYR A 100 3.52 15.13 -5.44
C TYR A 100 4.70 14.44 -4.74
N TRP A 101 5.62 13.85 -5.50
CA TRP A 101 6.84 13.23 -4.99
C TRP A 101 7.96 14.25 -4.84
N LEU A 102 8.58 14.32 -3.66
CA LEU A 102 9.80 15.11 -3.50
C LEU A 102 10.94 14.49 -4.33
N PRO A 103 11.89 15.29 -4.84
CA PRO A 103 12.91 14.81 -5.77
C PRO A 103 13.74 13.62 -5.28
N GLU A 104 13.94 13.50 -3.98
CA GLU A 104 14.73 12.45 -3.34
C GLU A 104 13.92 11.22 -2.88
N LYS A 105 12.62 11.12 -3.16
CA LYS A 105 11.77 10.05 -2.63
C LYS A 105 12.31 8.64 -2.94
N VAL A 106 12.66 8.39 -4.20
CA VAL A 106 13.11 7.05 -4.61
C VAL A 106 14.53 6.80 -4.13
N SER A 107 15.45 7.76 -4.28
CA SER A 107 16.84 7.62 -3.83
C SER A 107 16.97 7.47 -2.32
N ALA A 108 16.12 8.14 -1.52
CA ALA A 108 16.06 7.96 -0.07
C ALA A 108 15.60 6.54 0.31
N ALA A 109 14.60 6.00 -0.40
CA ALA A 109 14.15 4.63 -0.21
C ALA A 109 15.24 3.62 -0.57
N MET A 110 15.91 3.80 -1.73
CA MET A 110 17.02 2.96 -2.19
C MET A 110 18.14 2.91 -1.14
N ALA A 111 18.57 4.07 -0.62
CA ALA A 111 19.61 4.13 0.40
C ALA A 111 19.24 3.35 1.68
N LYS A 112 17.95 3.33 2.06
CA LYS A 112 17.47 2.53 3.21
C LYS A 112 17.43 1.04 2.89
N ILE A 113 17.03 0.66 1.68
CA ILE A 113 16.99 -0.73 1.24
C ILE A 113 18.41 -1.29 1.16
N GLU A 114 19.35 -0.54 0.57
CA GLU A 114 20.75 -0.95 0.43
C GLU A 114 21.52 -1.03 1.76
N ALA A 115 21.16 -0.18 2.72
CA ALA A 115 21.74 -0.20 4.07
C ALA A 115 21.14 -1.30 4.98
N ALA A 116 20.06 -1.94 4.58
CA ALA A 116 19.43 -2.99 5.37
C ALA A 116 20.22 -4.31 5.28
N GLU A 117 20.13 -5.14 6.32
CA GLU A 117 20.63 -6.51 6.22
C GLU A 117 19.93 -7.24 5.09
N PRO A 118 20.66 -7.88 4.18
CA PRO A 118 20.09 -8.63 3.07
C PRO A 118 19.09 -9.70 3.54
N HIS A 119 18.03 -9.88 2.77
CA HIS A 119 17.06 -10.95 2.99
C HIS A 119 16.84 -11.71 1.66
N PRO A 120 16.80 -13.07 1.65
CA PRO A 120 16.66 -13.85 0.41
C PRO A 120 15.39 -13.50 -0.37
N ASN A 121 14.34 -13.10 0.29
CA ASN A 121 13.07 -12.68 -0.30
C ASN A 121 12.96 -11.16 -0.49
N GLY A 122 14.08 -10.43 -0.39
CA GLY A 122 14.17 -9.00 -0.65
C GLY A 122 13.62 -8.09 0.44
N VAL A 123 13.51 -6.81 0.09
CA VAL A 123 13.19 -5.71 0.99
C VAL A 123 12.01 -4.91 0.45
N PHE A 124 11.03 -4.70 1.31
CA PHE A 124 9.90 -3.80 1.12
C PHE A 124 10.11 -2.56 2.00
N TYR A 125 10.07 -1.39 1.40
CA TYR A 125 10.15 -0.11 2.09
C TYR A 125 8.82 0.64 1.96
N CYS A 126 8.41 1.30 3.04
CA CYS A 126 7.39 2.34 3.02
C CYS A 126 7.79 3.47 3.97
N SER A 127 7.27 4.66 3.73
CA SER A 127 7.59 5.83 4.54
C SER A 127 6.34 6.49 5.12
N ASN A 128 6.56 7.44 6.01
CA ASN A 128 5.54 8.43 6.34
C ASN A 128 5.28 9.33 5.13
N LEU A 129 4.25 10.15 5.20
CA LEU A 129 3.94 11.16 4.20
C LEU A 129 3.47 12.45 4.86
N THR A 130 3.57 13.54 4.13
CA THR A 130 3.03 14.84 4.54
C THR A 130 1.66 15.02 3.91
N VAL A 131 0.62 15.13 4.72
CA VAL A 131 -0.72 15.49 4.25
C VAL A 131 -0.69 16.94 3.77
N ALA A 132 -1.21 17.18 2.59
CA ALA A 132 -1.31 18.52 1.98
C ALA A 132 -2.74 18.82 1.54
N ASP A 133 -3.05 20.11 1.36
CA ASP A 133 -4.32 20.50 0.72
C ASP A 133 -4.25 20.38 -0.81
N GLU A 134 -5.30 20.81 -1.46
CA GLU A 134 -5.45 20.80 -2.93
C GLU A 134 -4.31 21.54 -3.66
N ASP A 135 -3.78 22.60 -3.05
CA ASP A 135 -2.69 23.43 -3.56
C ASP A 135 -1.29 22.91 -3.14
N LEU A 136 -1.20 21.69 -2.59
CA LEU A 136 0.03 21.09 -2.03
C LEU A 136 0.63 21.83 -0.83
N ARG A 137 -0.16 22.66 -0.11
CA ARG A 137 0.33 23.27 1.13
C ARG A 137 0.31 22.25 2.26
N PRO A 138 1.47 22.02 2.94
CA PRO A 138 1.58 21.02 3.99
C PRO A 138 0.64 21.30 5.18
N LYS A 139 -0.02 20.23 5.67
CA LYS A 139 -0.89 20.27 6.87
C LYS A 139 -0.31 19.48 8.05
N GLY A 140 0.70 18.64 7.83
CA GLY A 140 1.37 17.84 8.83
C GLY A 140 1.62 16.40 8.39
N LEU A 141 2.27 15.63 9.23
CA LEU A 141 2.54 14.22 8.97
C LEU A 141 1.26 13.38 9.12
N GLN A 142 1.13 12.34 8.31
CA GLN A 142 0.03 11.36 8.43
C GLN A 142 0.13 10.60 9.75
N GLU A 143 1.32 10.08 10.05
CA GLU A 143 1.61 9.32 11.25
C GLU A 143 2.50 10.10 12.20
N ASP A 144 2.09 10.14 13.47
CA ASP A 144 2.96 10.67 14.51
C ASP A 144 4.19 9.75 14.67
N PRO A 145 5.42 10.27 14.60
CA PRO A 145 6.65 9.45 14.76
C PRO A 145 6.67 8.61 16.05
N TRP A 146 5.97 9.05 17.09
CA TRP A 146 5.78 8.29 18.33
C TRP A 146 4.96 7.01 18.13
N MET A 147 3.92 7.05 17.28
CA MET A 147 3.09 5.87 16.97
C MET A 147 3.88 4.80 16.22
N LEU A 148 4.85 5.20 15.42
CA LEU A 148 5.67 4.28 14.63
C LEU A 148 6.54 3.37 15.50
N ARG A 149 7.01 3.86 16.65
CA ARG A 149 7.78 3.06 17.62
C ARG A 149 6.99 1.90 18.22
N ARG A 150 5.66 1.88 18.05
CA ARG A 150 4.77 0.82 18.53
C ARG A 150 4.43 -0.21 17.46
N THR A 151 5.01 -0.08 16.27
CA THR A 151 4.85 -1.04 15.20
C THR A 151 5.64 -2.31 15.52
N THR A 152 4.94 -3.41 15.61
CA THR A 152 5.48 -4.75 15.89
C THR A 152 4.72 -5.78 15.04
N THR A 153 5.25 -6.99 14.89
CA THR A 153 4.53 -8.09 14.23
C THR A 153 3.14 -8.32 14.83
N ALA A 154 2.98 -8.09 16.14
CA ALA A 154 1.69 -8.18 16.82
C ALA A 154 0.68 -7.11 16.38
N THR A 155 1.14 -5.87 16.09
CA THR A 155 0.26 -4.77 15.70
C THR A 155 -0.07 -4.80 14.21
N VAL A 156 0.87 -5.14 13.35
CA VAL A 156 0.67 -5.19 11.89
C VAL A 156 -0.34 -6.25 11.45
N LYS A 157 -0.51 -7.33 12.21
CA LYS A 157 -1.58 -8.32 11.97
C LYS A 157 -2.99 -7.71 12.05
N CYS A 158 -3.14 -6.60 12.77
CA CYS A 158 -4.42 -5.98 13.08
C CYS A 158 -4.56 -4.55 12.55
N GLU A 159 -3.54 -4.00 11.90
CA GLU A 159 -3.51 -2.61 11.46
C GLU A 159 -2.55 -2.42 10.27
N ASN A 160 -3.06 -1.87 9.16
CA ASN A 160 -2.19 -1.43 8.06
C ASN A 160 -1.54 -0.10 8.40
N ILE A 161 -0.24 0.01 8.15
CA ILE A 161 0.52 1.27 8.29
C ILE A 161 1.20 1.67 6.98
N ALA A 162 1.28 0.77 6.00
CA ALA A 162 1.82 1.09 4.69
C ALA A 162 0.77 1.86 3.88
N THR A 163 1.16 2.98 3.29
CA THR A 163 0.34 3.69 2.31
C THR A 163 0.94 3.45 0.92
N GLY A 164 0.14 2.99 -0.02
CA GLY A 164 0.57 2.51 -1.34
C GLY A 164 1.55 3.45 -2.03
N CYS A 165 1.23 4.73 -2.15
CA CYS A 165 2.08 5.72 -2.82
C CYS A 165 3.46 5.92 -2.17
N THR A 166 3.69 5.45 -0.91
CA THR A 166 4.99 5.52 -0.24
C THR A 166 5.88 4.32 -0.50
N VAL A 167 5.33 3.25 -1.06
CA VAL A 167 6.03 1.96 -1.22
C VAL A 167 7.11 2.03 -2.28
N VAL A 168 8.28 1.50 -1.93
CA VAL A 168 9.37 1.12 -2.83
C VAL A 168 9.86 -0.26 -2.43
N MET A 169 10.18 -1.12 -3.39
CA MET A 169 10.69 -2.46 -3.12
C MET A 169 11.83 -2.80 -4.07
N ASP A 170 12.74 -3.68 -3.62
CA ASP A 170 13.78 -4.21 -4.50
C ASP A 170 13.25 -5.31 -5.44
N ALA A 171 14.05 -5.66 -6.43
CA ALA A 171 13.72 -6.70 -7.40
C ALA A 171 13.50 -8.08 -6.76
N ALA A 172 14.17 -8.38 -5.65
CA ALA A 172 14.01 -9.66 -4.97
C ALA A 172 12.64 -9.77 -4.29
N PHE A 173 12.20 -8.71 -3.61
CA PHE A 173 10.86 -8.67 -3.02
C PHE A 173 9.77 -8.64 -4.09
N HIS A 174 9.96 -7.89 -5.16
CA HIS A 174 9.03 -7.89 -6.30
C HIS A 174 8.78 -9.31 -6.80
N ARG A 175 9.83 -10.05 -7.16
CA ARG A 175 9.73 -11.46 -7.60
C ARG A 175 9.08 -12.37 -6.55
N HIS A 176 9.44 -12.18 -5.27
CA HIS A 176 8.86 -12.95 -4.17
C HIS A 176 7.35 -12.71 -4.04
N ALA A 177 6.90 -11.46 -4.16
CA ALA A 177 5.49 -11.09 -4.01
C ALA A 177 4.60 -11.53 -5.19
N LEU A 178 5.19 -11.83 -6.35
CA LEU A 178 4.49 -12.39 -7.51
C LEU A 178 4.09 -13.87 -7.35
N ARG A 179 4.52 -14.54 -6.27
CA ARG A 179 4.24 -15.97 -6.03
C ARG A 179 2.74 -16.30 -5.98
N HIS A 180 1.90 -15.39 -5.49
CA HIS A 180 0.48 -15.65 -5.29
C HIS A 180 -0.37 -14.41 -5.57
N TYR A 181 -1.29 -14.50 -6.55
CA TYR A 181 -2.27 -13.46 -6.85
C TYR A 181 -3.47 -13.57 -5.89
N PRO A 182 -3.71 -12.59 -4.99
CA PRO A 182 -4.72 -12.72 -3.95
C PRO A 182 -6.14 -12.44 -4.46
N GLN A 183 -7.13 -13.13 -3.89
CA GLN A 183 -8.54 -12.94 -4.19
C GLN A 183 -9.29 -12.30 -3.02
N GLY A 184 -10.22 -11.39 -3.30
CA GLY A 184 -11.13 -10.83 -2.29
C GLY A 184 -10.47 -9.94 -1.24
N ILE A 185 -9.26 -9.44 -1.47
CA ILE A 185 -8.58 -8.50 -0.58
C ILE A 185 -9.15 -7.08 -0.70
N LEU A 186 -8.83 -6.22 0.28
CA LEU A 186 -9.30 -4.84 0.31
C LEU A 186 -8.27 -3.85 -0.25
N LEU A 187 -7.01 -4.03 0.12
CA LEU A 187 -5.92 -3.09 -0.14
C LEU A 187 -4.68 -3.85 -0.63
N HIS A 188 -4.12 -3.45 -1.78
CA HIS A 188 -2.92 -4.05 -2.36
C HIS A 188 -1.66 -3.76 -1.52
N ASP A 189 -1.58 -2.56 -0.94
CA ASP A 189 -0.46 -2.14 -0.09
C ASP A 189 -0.40 -2.94 1.22
N PHE A 190 -1.54 -3.18 1.85
CA PHE A 190 -1.61 -4.01 3.05
C PHE A 190 -1.27 -5.47 2.77
N TRP A 191 -1.70 -5.99 1.61
CA TRP A 191 -1.33 -7.33 1.15
C TRP A 191 0.19 -7.50 1.06
N LEU A 192 0.86 -6.62 0.32
CA LEU A 192 2.31 -6.66 0.15
C LEU A 192 3.07 -6.40 1.45
N PHE A 193 2.55 -5.50 2.29
CA PHE A 193 3.15 -5.24 3.60
C PHE A 193 3.12 -6.47 4.52
N LEU A 194 2.02 -7.24 4.54
CA LEU A 194 1.96 -8.48 5.30
C LEU A 194 2.94 -9.54 4.78
N ILE A 195 3.05 -9.70 3.46
CA ILE A 195 4.09 -10.58 2.87
C ILE A 195 5.46 -10.15 3.37
N ALA A 196 5.79 -8.87 3.28
CA ALA A 196 7.08 -8.36 3.70
C ALA A 196 7.40 -8.61 5.18
N VAL A 197 6.43 -8.35 6.06
CA VAL A 197 6.60 -8.49 7.51
C VAL A 197 6.83 -9.96 7.93
N PHE A 198 6.18 -10.91 7.26
CA PHE A 198 6.23 -12.31 7.68
C PHE A 198 7.20 -13.17 6.89
N THR A 199 7.61 -12.75 5.70
CA THR A 199 8.41 -13.61 4.80
C THR A 199 9.60 -12.91 4.15
N ALA A 200 9.81 -11.61 4.42
CA ALA A 200 10.88 -10.81 3.84
C ALA A 200 11.37 -9.75 4.86
N ARG A 201 12.00 -8.70 4.38
CA ARG A 201 12.39 -7.54 5.21
C ARG A 201 11.43 -6.38 4.95
N ALA A 202 10.73 -5.90 5.98
CA ALA A 202 9.93 -4.68 5.92
C ALA A 202 10.64 -3.51 6.63
N ILE A 203 10.74 -2.37 5.95
CA ILE A 203 11.29 -1.11 6.50
C ILE A 203 10.18 -0.07 6.51
N TYR A 204 10.00 0.59 7.65
CA TYR A 204 9.17 1.78 7.75
C TYR A 204 10.04 3.00 8.10
N ASP A 205 10.11 3.97 7.19
CA ASP A 205 10.80 5.24 7.43
C ASP A 205 9.84 6.28 8.04
N LYS A 206 10.28 6.91 9.13
CA LYS A 206 9.53 7.99 9.79
C LYS A 206 9.50 9.29 8.98
N ASN A 207 10.42 9.46 8.03
CA ASN A 207 10.52 10.63 7.18
C ASN A 207 9.43 10.61 6.10
N ALA A 208 9.09 11.78 5.58
CA ALA A 208 8.06 11.96 4.55
C ALA A 208 8.68 12.55 3.29
N TYR A 209 8.42 11.90 2.16
CA TYR A 209 8.96 12.27 0.86
C TYR A 209 7.85 12.47 -0.19
N ILE A 210 6.60 12.58 0.27
CA ILE A 210 5.42 12.79 -0.56
C ILE A 210 4.58 13.89 0.07
N LEU A 211 4.07 14.81 -0.74
CA LEU A 211 2.96 15.67 -0.41
C LEU A 211 1.68 14.95 -0.87
N TYR A 212 1.00 14.33 0.10
CA TYR A 212 -0.23 13.56 -0.12
C TYR A 212 -1.41 14.52 -0.20
N ARG A 213 -1.93 14.73 -1.40
CA ARG A 213 -2.96 15.71 -1.68
C ARG A 213 -4.33 15.24 -1.16
N GLN A 214 -5.01 16.12 -0.42
CA GLN A 214 -6.39 15.91 0.03
C GLN A 214 -7.34 16.80 -0.75
N HIS A 215 -8.25 16.16 -1.47
CA HIS A 215 -9.32 16.80 -2.24
C HIS A 215 -10.63 16.01 -2.12
N GLY A 216 -11.73 16.57 -2.63
CA GLY A 216 -13.08 16.02 -2.42
C GLY A 216 -13.33 14.63 -3.02
N THR A 217 -12.52 14.21 -3.99
CA THR A 217 -12.68 12.96 -4.76
C THR A 217 -11.70 11.84 -4.36
N ASN A 218 -10.82 12.05 -3.34
CA ASN A 218 -9.92 11.00 -2.87
C ASN A 218 -10.69 9.72 -2.51
N GLN A 219 -10.26 8.58 -3.03
CA GLN A 219 -10.85 7.25 -2.76
C GLN A 219 -10.71 6.88 -1.27
N ILE A 220 -9.55 7.20 -0.68
CA ILE A 220 -9.23 7.00 0.74
C ILE A 220 -8.77 8.35 1.30
N GLY A 221 -9.69 9.14 1.82
CA GLY A 221 -9.35 10.42 2.46
C GLY A 221 -8.98 10.26 3.93
N THR A 222 -8.03 11.08 4.42
CA THR A 222 -7.66 11.16 5.85
C THR A 222 -8.72 11.87 6.71
N ASN A 223 -9.90 12.16 6.15
CA ASN A 223 -10.97 12.84 6.83
C ASN A 223 -11.34 12.14 8.14
N LYS A 224 -10.90 12.71 9.26
CA LYS A 224 -11.43 12.45 10.60
C LYS A 224 -12.90 12.90 10.63
N LYS A 225 -13.79 12.16 9.94
CA LYS A 225 -15.24 12.42 10.03
C LYS A 225 -15.65 12.23 11.47
N LYS A 226 -16.17 13.31 12.07
CA LYS A 226 -16.84 13.26 13.36
C LYS A 226 -17.86 12.12 13.36
N PHE A 227 -17.85 11.31 14.43
CA PHE A 227 -18.80 10.24 14.66
C PHE A 227 -20.23 10.74 14.39
N SER A 228 -20.83 10.29 13.28
CA SER A 228 -22.24 10.54 12.99
C SER A 228 -23.00 9.21 13.00
N PHE A 229 -24.28 9.26 13.38
CA PHE A 229 -25.16 8.08 13.35
C PHE A 229 -25.26 7.42 11.97
N ALA A 230 -25.13 8.19 10.88
CA ALA A 230 -25.06 7.66 9.52
C ALA A 230 -23.76 6.89 9.25
N GLY A 231 -22.61 7.33 9.83
CA GLY A 231 -21.34 6.62 9.79
C GLY A 231 -21.41 5.26 10.53
N LEU A 232 -22.12 5.22 11.66
CA LEU A 232 -22.34 3.97 12.43
C LEU A 232 -23.17 2.95 11.62
N ARG A 233 -24.20 3.38 10.88
CA ARG A 233 -25.01 2.50 10.00
C ARG A 233 -24.20 2.00 8.79
N LYS A 234 -23.35 2.84 8.19
CA LYS A 234 -22.46 2.43 7.08
C LYS A 234 -21.40 1.43 7.57
N PHE A 235 -20.79 1.70 8.73
CA PHE A 235 -19.87 0.79 9.42
C PHE A 235 -20.55 -0.54 9.78
N SER A 236 -21.83 -0.51 10.15
CA SER A 236 -22.60 -1.73 10.50
C SER A 236 -22.79 -2.69 9.31
N ARG A 237 -22.70 -2.25 8.06
CA ARG A 237 -22.92 -3.04 6.86
C ARG A 237 -21.62 -3.55 6.21
N MET A 238 -20.45 -3.02 6.59
CA MET A 238 -19.18 -3.48 6.04
C MET A 238 -18.73 -4.76 6.73
N LYS A 239 -18.75 -5.88 6.02
CA LYS A 239 -18.03 -7.08 6.46
C LYS A 239 -16.53 -6.83 6.26
N SER A 240 -15.74 -7.00 7.33
CA SER A 240 -14.30 -6.92 7.23
C SER A 240 -13.76 -8.01 6.28
N LYS A 241 -12.74 -7.65 5.53
CA LYS A 241 -12.02 -8.59 4.65
C LYS A 241 -10.76 -9.18 5.29
N TYR A 242 -10.50 -8.92 6.57
CA TYR A 242 -9.33 -9.47 7.28
C TYR A 242 -9.25 -11.01 7.22
N PRO A 243 -10.32 -11.77 7.50
CA PRO A 243 -10.26 -13.23 7.35
C PRO A 243 -9.94 -13.71 5.93
N ALA A 244 -10.43 -13.00 4.90
CA ALA A 244 -10.10 -13.31 3.52
C ALA A 244 -8.63 -13.03 3.23
N LEU A 245 -8.13 -11.86 3.64
CA LEU A 245 -6.72 -11.47 3.52
C LEU A 245 -5.78 -12.49 4.18
N MET A 246 -6.12 -12.95 5.41
CA MET A 246 -5.32 -13.97 6.11
C MET A 246 -5.40 -15.34 5.43
N ARG A 247 -6.51 -15.69 4.80
CA ARG A 247 -6.64 -16.93 4.02
C ARG A 247 -5.69 -16.89 2.83
N GLU A 248 -5.68 -15.79 2.08
CA GLU A 248 -4.78 -15.62 0.94
C GLU A 248 -3.30 -15.65 1.36
N LEU A 249 -2.97 -15.01 2.51
CA LEU A 249 -1.61 -15.03 3.04
C LEU A 249 -1.14 -16.44 3.39
N VAL A 250 -1.99 -17.24 4.04
CA VAL A 250 -1.70 -18.65 4.34
C VAL A 250 -1.58 -19.48 3.05
N ALA A 251 -2.47 -19.26 2.09
CA ALA A 251 -2.45 -20.00 0.82
C ALA A 251 -1.19 -19.75 0.00
N GLY A 252 -0.74 -18.48 -0.07
CA GLY A 252 0.42 -18.12 -0.87
C GLY A 252 1.77 -18.30 -0.17
N TYR A 253 1.81 -18.15 1.16
CA TYR A 253 3.06 -17.96 1.90
C TYR A 253 3.13 -18.75 3.21
N GLY A 254 2.15 -19.59 3.53
CA GLY A 254 2.06 -20.29 4.82
C GLY A 254 3.27 -21.16 5.15
N ASP A 255 3.94 -21.70 4.14
CA ASP A 255 5.16 -22.49 4.26
C ASP A 255 6.40 -21.66 4.65
N LEU A 256 6.37 -20.35 4.48
CA LEU A 256 7.47 -19.42 4.80
C LEU A 256 7.25 -18.66 6.10
N ILE A 257 6.03 -18.64 6.61
CA ILE A 257 5.67 -17.90 7.83
C ILE A 257 6.12 -18.67 9.08
N PRO A 258 6.82 -18.03 10.04
CA PRO A 258 7.18 -18.68 11.30
C PRO A 258 5.95 -19.28 12.00
N ALA A 259 6.08 -20.49 12.54
CA ALA A 259 4.96 -21.27 13.10
C ALA A 259 4.13 -20.53 14.17
N GLU A 260 4.77 -19.63 14.94
CA GLU A 260 4.08 -18.82 15.93
C GLU A 260 3.18 -17.76 15.29
N ASP A 261 3.67 -17.07 14.26
CA ASP A 261 2.91 -16.08 13.53
C ASP A 261 1.82 -16.71 12.68
N LEU A 262 2.10 -17.87 12.09
CA LEU A 262 1.11 -18.64 11.33
C LEU A 262 -0.10 -19.00 12.19
N ARG A 263 0.10 -19.46 13.45
CA ARG A 263 -1.00 -19.73 14.39
C ARG A 263 -1.83 -18.50 14.73
N ASP A 264 -1.22 -17.33 14.77
CA ASP A 264 -1.96 -16.07 14.99
C ASP A 264 -2.74 -15.64 13.74
N ILE A 265 -2.15 -15.76 12.56
CA ILE A 265 -2.80 -15.49 11.28
C ILE A 265 -4.00 -16.42 11.08
N GLU A 266 -3.85 -17.71 11.37
CA GLU A 266 -4.96 -18.68 11.33
C GLU A 266 -6.05 -18.37 12.35
N THR A 267 -5.68 -17.86 13.52
CA THR A 267 -6.66 -17.39 14.53
C THR A 267 -7.51 -16.25 13.97
N ILE A 268 -6.91 -15.29 13.26
CA ILE A 268 -7.64 -14.19 12.59
C ILE A 268 -8.47 -14.74 11.42
N ARG A 269 -7.93 -15.67 10.63
CA ARG A 269 -8.66 -16.32 9.51
C ARG A 269 -9.96 -16.96 9.99
N ASP A 270 -9.89 -17.69 11.12
CA ASP A 270 -10.95 -18.60 11.56
C ASP A 270 -11.91 -18.01 12.62
N TYR A 271 -11.66 -16.80 13.14
CA TYR A 271 -12.36 -16.28 14.32
C TYR A 271 -13.89 -16.15 14.15
N ARG A 272 -14.38 -16.01 12.94
CA ARG A 272 -15.82 -15.92 12.68
C ARG A 272 -16.52 -17.28 12.79
N GLN A 273 -15.80 -18.36 12.53
CA GLN A 273 -16.33 -19.73 12.52
C GLN A 273 -16.02 -20.48 13.81
N LYS A 274 -14.89 -20.17 14.48
CA LYS A 274 -14.41 -20.86 15.67
C LYS A 274 -14.49 -19.95 16.90
N PHE A 275 -15.36 -20.31 17.86
CA PHE A 275 -15.53 -19.56 19.11
C PHE A 275 -14.22 -19.37 19.88
N GLY A 276 -13.39 -20.42 20.01
CA GLY A 276 -12.08 -20.34 20.66
C GLY A 276 -11.14 -19.31 20.02
N CYS A 277 -11.14 -19.20 18.68
CA CYS A 277 -10.37 -18.18 17.99
C CYS A 277 -10.87 -16.77 18.32
N ARG A 278 -12.20 -16.57 18.37
CA ARG A 278 -12.80 -15.30 18.78
C ARG A 278 -12.40 -14.91 20.19
N MET A 279 -12.47 -15.84 21.16
CA MET A 279 -12.06 -15.61 22.54
C MET A 279 -10.57 -15.28 22.63
N LYS A 280 -9.71 -16.00 21.89
CA LYS A 280 -8.29 -15.72 21.81
C LYS A 280 -8.02 -14.30 21.28
N LEU A 281 -8.69 -13.87 20.20
CA LEU A 281 -8.56 -12.50 19.67
C LEU A 281 -9.00 -11.43 20.66
N LEU A 282 -10.02 -11.70 21.48
CA LEU A 282 -10.53 -10.74 22.45
C LEU A 282 -9.58 -10.55 23.64
N PHE A 283 -9.03 -11.63 24.19
CA PHE A 283 -8.33 -11.60 25.47
C PHE A 283 -6.80 -11.68 25.37
N CYS A 284 -6.25 -12.22 24.28
CA CYS A 284 -4.81 -12.30 24.12
C CYS A 284 -4.20 -10.95 23.75
N ARG A 285 -3.16 -10.53 24.48
CA ARG A 285 -2.44 -9.25 24.26
C ARG A 285 -1.68 -9.19 22.93
N ARG A 286 -1.47 -10.32 22.27
CA ARG A 286 -0.84 -10.38 20.93
C ARG A 286 -1.70 -9.79 19.83
N PHE A 287 -3.02 -9.66 20.02
CA PHE A 287 -3.94 -9.05 19.06
C PHE A 287 -4.33 -7.66 19.53
N ARG A 288 -3.56 -6.68 19.08
CA ARG A 288 -3.74 -5.27 19.43
C ARG A 288 -3.35 -4.36 18.26
N ARG A 289 -3.85 -3.16 18.27
CA ARG A 289 -3.38 -2.04 17.43
C ARG A 289 -2.39 -1.18 18.23
N ARG A 290 -1.73 -0.25 17.56
CA ARG A 290 -0.66 0.59 18.14
C ARG A 290 -1.10 1.48 19.29
N SER A 291 -2.39 1.82 19.42
CA SER A 291 -2.91 2.56 20.56
C SER A 291 -3.99 1.80 21.33
N ALA A 292 -4.17 2.14 22.63
CA ALA A 292 -5.22 1.56 23.46
C ALA A 292 -6.64 1.82 22.90
N LYS A 293 -6.88 3.05 22.40
CA LYS A 293 -8.15 3.43 21.74
C LYS A 293 -8.41 2.56 20.51
N LEU A 294 -7.43 2.41 19.64
CA LEU A 294 -7.56 1.58 18.43
C LEU A 294 -7.71 0.09 18.79
N THR A 295 -7.06 -0.37 19.86
CA THR A 295 -7.22 -1.74 20.38
C THR A 295 -8.63 -1.97 20.90
N LEU A 296 -9.22 -1.00 21.60
CA LEU A 296 -10.61 -1.12 22.04
C LEU A 296 -11.58 -1.21 20.85
N ILE A 297 -11.36 -0.38 19.82
CA ILE A 297 -12.14 -0.45 18.57
C ILE A 297 -12.01 -1.84 17.93
N LEU A 298 -10.77 -2.38 17.84
CA LEU A 298 -10.54 -3.73 17.35
C LEU A 298 -11.35 -4.79 18.12
N LYS A 299 -11.38 -4.70 19.46
CA LYS A 299 -12.16 -5.66 20.28
C LYS A 299 -13.66 -5.57 20.00
N VAL A 300 -14.19 -4.37 19.80
CA VAL A 300 -15.58 -4.16 19.37
C VAL A 300 -15.83 -4.73 17.96
N GLU A 301 -14.91 -4.54 17.04
CA GLU A 301 -14.98 -5.11 15.68
C GLU A 301 -15.00 -6.66 15.72
N ILE A 302 -14.20 -7.28 16.58
CA ILE A 302 -14.17 -8.73 16.78
C ILE A 302 -15.48 -9.23 17.38
N LEU A 303 -16.00 -8.58 18.43
CA LEU A 303 -17.27 -8.94 19.08
C LEU A 303 -18.44 -8.89 18.08
N THR A 304 -18.46 -7.86 17.23
CA THR A 304 -19.52 -7.66 16.23
C THR A 304 -19.29 -8.43 14.93
N GLY A 305 -18.19 -9.20 14.81
CA GLY A 305 -17.83 -9.93 13.59
C GLY A 305 -17.41 -9.03 12.41
N LYS A 306 -16.95 -7.81 12.70
CA LYS A 306 -16.60 -6.79 11.69
C LYS A 306 -15.10 -6.57 11.51
N PHE A 307 -14.27 -7.29 12.27
CA PHE A 307 -12.81 -7.34 12.09
C PHE A 307 -12.41 -8.25 10.93
#